data_122e49e7a89d905a47ffc4a9c54a0088
#
_entry.id   122e49e7a89d905a47ffc4a9c54a0088
#
_cell.length_a   1.000
_cell.length_b   1.000
_cell.length_c   1.000
_cell.angle_alpha   90.00
_cell.angle_beta   90.00
_cell.angle_gamma   90.00
#
_symmetry.space_group_name_H-M   'P 1'
#
loop_
_entity.id
_entity.type
_entity.pdbx_description
1 polymer ?
#
loop_
_entity_poly.entity_id
_entity_poly.type
_entity_poly.pdbx_seq_one_letter_code
_entity_poly.pdbx_strand_id
1 'polypeptide(L)'
;MSDVLSPNAKMEPYWWEAAPRPVLPQATLPGEVDVVVVGAGYTGVSAALTLAREGREVVAFDAEDAGWGCSTRNGGQIGTKLRLGIDELSRTYGKPQAVAMIKEVTNARNYVGDLVARERIDCDWNECGRFVGAHRPGDYESLAHELPAYRKDAGIIADMVPRAEQHAHIGTDAYYGGQYVHNNASLHPAKFHQGMLDRAISAGARIVSHCPVTNIEKSGTGFLVTHAKGTIKAKNVVIASNGYTPPAFADWRRRIIPIGSYVIATEPLPAGLMDRLMPKRRVISDTRRVVFYYRASPDGTRIVFGGRVASTESDPRVSAPRLHDVMCGIFPELKPVKVSHSWMGFVAYTFDHLPHIGVRDGIHFAMGYCGSGVHLAPYLGHKIALKVLGKSEGANAFDALEFQTRPFYTGTPWFLASAVFCYRMMDKFGGRGRKP
;
A
#
# COMPACT_ATOMS: atom_id res chain seq x y z
N MET A 1 6.32 1.05 -32.05
CA MET A 1 6.18 0.84 -30.60
C MET A 1 6.83 -0.48 -30.31
N SER A 2 7.79 -0.49 -29.40
CA SER A 2 8.64 -1.65 -29.12
C SER A 2 7.82 -2.87 -28.72
N ASP A 3 8.22 -4.02 -29.24
CA ASP A 3 7.71 -5.37 -28.98
C ASP A 3 8.04 -5.85 -27.53
N VAL A 4 7.79 -4.98 -26.54
CA VAL A 4 8.08 -5.23 -25.12
C VAL A 4 7.04 -6.15 -24.48
N LEU A 5 5.80 -6.09 -24.93
CA LEU A 5 4.73 -6.94 -24.42
C LEU A 5 4.83 -8.34 -25.03
N SER A 6 4.62 -9.37 -24.24
CA SER A 6 4.45 -10.72 -24.79
C SER A 6 3.17 -10.81 -25.62
N PRO A 7 3.06 -11.77 -26.56
CA PRO A 7 1.87 -11.92 -27.40
C PRO A 7 0.58 -12.07 -26.60
N ASN A 8 0.65 -12.70 -25.43
CA ASN A 8 -0.47 -12.95 -24.53
C ASN A 8 -0.44 -12.08 -23.26
N ALA A 9 0.16 -10.88 -23.34
CA ALA A 9 0.27 -10.00 -22.20
C ALA A 9 -1.11 -9.59 -21.66
N LYS A 10 -1.30 -9.73 -20.35
CA LYS A 10 -2.53 -9.39 -19.65
C LYS A 10 -2.44 -8.01 -19.02
N MET A 11 -3.51 -7.20 -19.14
CA MET A 11 -3.62 -5.87 -18.53
C MET A 11 -4.30 -5.94 -17.17
N GLU A 12 -3.91 -6.92 -16.38
CA GLU A 12 -4.43 -7.21 -15.05
C GLU A 12 -3.30 -7.64 -14.11
N PRO A 13 -3.50 -7.60 -12.78
CA PRO A 13 -2.49 -8.04 -11.83
C PRO A 13 -2.05 -9.48 -12.03
N TYR A 14 -0.74 -9.71 -12.11
CA TYR A 14 -0.14 -11.04 -12.09
C TYR A 14 -0.64 -11.89 -10.91
N TRP A 15 -0.92 -11.24 -9.79
CA TRP A 15 -1.42 -11.88 -8.57
C TRP A 15 -2.74 -12.62 -8.76
N TRP A 16 -3.54 -12.23 -9.75
CA TRP A 16 -4.87 -12.81 -10.00
C TRP A 16 -4.79 -14.16 -10.72
N GLU A 17 -3.63 -14.53 -11.27
CA GLU A 17 -3.43 -15.88 -11.81
C GLU A 17 -3.51 -16.94 -10.70
N ALA A 18 -2.86 -16.71 -9.56
CA ALA A 18 -2.87 -17.63 -8.42
C ALA A 18 -4.05 -17.43 -7.45
N ALA A 19 -4.63 -16.23 -7.42
CA ALA A 19 -5.75 -15.89 -6.56
C ALA A 19 -6.71 -14.94 -7.31
N PRO A 20 -7.56 -15.47 -8.20
CA PRO A 20 -8.56 -14.69 -8.93
C PRO A 20 -9.54 -14.03 -7.94
N ARG A 21 -10.22 -12.97 -8.38
CA ARG A 21 -11.18 -12.31 -7.52
C ARG A 21 -12.33 -13.25 -7.19
N PRO A 22 -12.76 -13.32 -5.91
CA PRO A 22 -13.78 -14.24 -5.48
C PRO A 22 -15.15 -13.80 -6.02
N VAL A 23 -15.91 -14.75 -6.52
CA VAL A 23 -17.35 -14.57 -6.77
C VAL A 23 -18.07 -14.85 -5.45
N LEU A 24 -18.56 -13.78 -4.81
CA LEU A 24 -19.28 -13.92 -3.55
C LEU A 24 -20.75 -14.24 -3.81
N PRO A 25 -21.39 -15.12 -3.00
CA PRO A 25 -22.81 -15.39 -3.09
C PRO A 25 -23.62 -14.13 -2.81
N GLN A 26 -24.80 -14.04 -3.41
CA GLN A 26 -25.73 -12.96 -3.09
C GLN A 26 -26.18 -13.09 -1.63
N ALA A 27 -25.82 -12.12 -0.81
CA ALA A 27 -26.25 -12.08 0.58
C ALA A 27 -27.62 -11.40 0.70
N THR A 28 -28.52 -12.00 1.47
CA THR A 28 -29.72 -11.31 1.94
C THR A 28 -29.30 -10.24 2.94
N LEU A 29 -29.62 -8.99 2.67
CA LEU A 29 -29.28 -7.86 3.51
C LEU A 29 -30.36 -7.63 4.57
N PRO A 30 -29.98 -7.46 5.85
CA PRO A 30 -30.92 -7.05 6.89
C PRO A 30 -31.29 -5.58 6.72
N GLY A 31 -32.41 -5.15 7.28
CA GLY A 31 -32.83 -3.75 7.28
C GLY A 31 -31.97 -2.86 8.21
N GLU A 32 -31.33 -3.47 9.21
CA GLU A 32 -30.47 -2.79 10.19
C GLU A 32 -29.28 -3.66 10.58
N VAL A 33 -28.13 -3.03 10.89
CA VAL A 33 -26.90 -3.69 11.36
C VAL A 33 -26.17 -2.81 12.41
N ASP A 34 -25.24 -3.41 13.13
CA ASP A 34 -24.38 -2.63 14.05
C ASP A 34 -23.39 -1.75 13.27
N VAL A 35 -22.77 -2.29 12.21
CA VAL A 35 -21.72 -1.56 11.47
C VAL A 35 -21.83 -1.80 9.98
N VAL A 36 -21.82 -0.71 9.21
CA VAL A 36 -21.57 -0.72 7.77
C VAL A 36 -20.12 -0.32 7.51
N VAL A 37 -19.42 -1.10 6.69
CA VAL A 37 -18.07 -0.80 6.22
C VAL A 37 -18.11 -0.47 4.72
N VAL A 38 -17.56 0.66 4.31
CA VAL A 38 -17.49 1.11 2.92
C VAL A 38 -16.12 0.82 2.34
N GLY A 39 -16.05 -0.19 1.49
CA GLY A 39 -14.83 -0.75 0.89
C GLY A 39 -14.42 -2.07 1.53
N ALA A 40 -14.25 -3.12 0.72
CA ALA A 40 -13.80 -4.45 1.14
C ALA A 40 -12.34 -4.75 0.71
N GLY A 41 -11.48 -3.73 0.75
CA GLY A 41 -10.03 -3.87 0.68
C GLY A 41 -9.43 -4.32 2.02
N TYR A 42 -8.11 -4.28 2.16
CA TYR A 42 -7.41 -4.68 3.40
C TYR A 42 -7.99 -4.04 4.66
N THR A 43 -8.22 -2.73 4.65
CA THR A 43 -8.76 -1.99 5.80
C THR A 43 -10.15 -2.48 6.18
N GLY A 44 -11.05 -2.54 5.19
CA GLY A 44 -12.44 -2.89 5.45
C GLY A 44 -12.62 -4.35 5.85
N VAL A 45 -11.91 -5.27 5.20
CA VAL A 45 -11.95 -6.70 5.55
C VAL A 45 -11.36 -6.93 6.96
N SER A 46 -10.27 -6.26 7.31
CA SER A 46 -9.68 -6.37 8.66
C SER A 46 -10.60 -5.78 9.74
N ALA A 47 -11.27 -4.65 9.44
CA ALA A 47 -12.27 -4.08 10.34
C ALA A 47 -13.46 -5.01 10.50
N ALA A 48 -14.01 -5.55 9.40
CA ALA A 48 -15.14 -6.47 9.42
C ALA A 48 -14.81 -7.75 10.19
N LEU A 49 -13.62 -8.33 9.99
CA LEU A 49 -13.13 -9.50 10.74
C LEU A 49 -13.10 -9.24 12.25
N THR A 50 -12.52 -8.09 12.65
CA THR A 50 -12.41 -7.72 14.07
C THR A 50 -13.78 -7.52 14.70
N LEU A 51 -14.66 -6.77 14.03
CA LEU A 51 -16.01 -6.48 14.53
C LEU A 51 -16.88 -7.74 14.64
N ALA A 52 -16.84 -8.61 13.62
CA ALA A 52 -17.61 -9.85 13.61
C ALA A 52 -17.16 -10.80 14.72
N ARG A 53 -15.86 -10.90 15.01
CA ARG A 53 -15.32 -11.68 16.12
C ARG A 53 -15.73 -11.15 17.52
N GLU A 54 -16.03 -9.87 17.59
CA GLU A 54 -16.57 -9.22 18.79
C GLU A 54 -18.12 -9.23 18.82
N GLY A 55 -18.74 -10.10 18.01
CA GLY A 55 -20.19 -10.35 18.02
C GLY A 55 -21.02 -9.22 17.40
N ARG A 56 -20.43 -8.33 16.58
CA ARG A 56 -21.17 -7.27 15.89
C ARG A 56 -21.74 -7.78 14.57
N GLU A 57 -22.97 -7.38 14.24
CA GLU A 57 -23.49 -7.56 12.90
C GLU A 57 -22.86 -6.57 11.94
N VAL A 58 -22.09 -7.07 10.96
CA VAL A 58 -21.30 -6.26 10.02
C VAL A 58 -21.66 -6.56 8.59
N VAL A 59 -21.91 -5.51 7.81
CA VAL A 59 -21.98 -5.59 6.35
C VAL A 59 -20.90 -4.69 5.75
N ALA A 60 -20.02 -5.26 4.92
CA ALA A 60 -19.06 -4.49 4.14
C ALA A 60 -19.46 -4.47 2.67
N PHE A 61 -19.57 -3.27 2.10
CA PHE A 61 -19.92 -3.04 0.70
C PHE A 61 -18.68 -2.67 -0.10
N ASP A 62 -18.53 -3.28 -1.28
CA ASP A 62 -17.54 -2.84 -2.27
C ASP A 62 -18.24 -2.49 -3.59
N ALA A 63 -17.73 -1.47 -4.28
CA ALA A 63 -18.26 -1.07 -5.59
C ALA A 63 -17.91 -2.07 -6.69
N GLU A 64 -16.80 -2.78 -6.51
CA GLU A 64 -16.27 -3.81 -7.40
C GLU A 64 -16.22 -5.16 -6.68
N ASP A 65 -15.43 -6.11 -7.16
CA ASP A 65 -15.13 -7.32 -6.40
C ASP A 65 -14.38 -6.97 -5.11
N ALA A 66 -14.64 -7.72 -4.04
CA ALA A 66 -13.89 -7.56 -2.79
C ALA A 66 -12.37 -7.64 -3.05
N GLY A 67 -11.66 -6.57 -2.69
CA GLY A 67 -10.23 -6.44 -2.92
C GLY A 67 -9.80 -6.09 -4.35
N TRP A 68 -10.69 -5.75 -5.25
CA TRP A 68 -10.35 -5.32 -6.61
C TRP A 68 -9.39 -4.13 -6.64
N GLY A 69 -9.47 -3.23 -5.68
CA GLY A 69 -8.62 -2.05 -5.58
C GLY A 69 -7.15 -2.35 -5.27
N CYS A 70 -6.45 -1.40 -4.66
CA CYS A 70 -5.00 -1.47 -4.40
C CYS A 70 -4.59 -2.67 -3.53
N SER A 71 -5.51 -3.26 -2.76
CA SER A 71 -5.23 -4.40 -1.88
C SER A 71 -4.69 -5.62 -2.63
N THR A 72 -5.08 -5.82 -3.88
CA THR A 72 -4.58 -6.93 -4.70
C THR A 72 -3.79 -6.48 -5.93
N ARG A 73 -3.50 -5.17 -6.02
CA ARG A 73 -2.74 -4.56 -7.13
C ARG A 73 -1.37 -4.05 -6.71
N ASN A 74 -1.04 -4.12 -5.40
CA ASN A 74 0.24 -3.65 -4.86
C ASN A 74 1.39 -4.64 -5.11
N GLY A 75 2.63 -4.23 -4.83
CA GLY A 75 3.83 -5.06 -5.02
C GLY A 75 4.09 -6.11 -3.94
N GLY A 76 3.23 -6.26 -2.93
CA GLY A 76 3.38 -7.24 -1.85
C GLY A 76 4.59 -6.98 -0.95
N GLN A 77 5.03 -5.74 -0.80
CA GLN A 77 6.21 -5.36 0.00
C GLN A 77 5.79 -4.75 1.33
N ILE A 78 6.37 -5.23 2.41
CA ILE A 78 6.14 -4.78 3.78
C ILE A 78 7.40 -4.13 4.33
N GLY A 79 7.24 -2.94 4.92
CA GLY A 79 8.34 -2.16 5.48
C GLY A 79 8.12 -1.76 6.93
N THR A 80 9.11 -1.03 7.47
CA THR A 80 9.10 -0.52 8.85
C THR A 80 9.36 0.99 8.91
N LYS A 81 9.32 1.67 7.77
CA LYS A 81 9.53 3.12 7.68
C LYS A 81 8.34 3.83 7.06
N LEU A 82 8.10 5.05 7.49
CA LEU A 82 7.21 6.00 6.83
C LEU A 82 7.90 6.65 5.63
N ARG A 83 7.14 7.37 4.82
CA ARG A 83 7.70 8.16 3.72
C ARG A 83 8.58 9.31 4.21
N LEU A 84 8.21 9.92 5.33
CA LEU A 84 9.00 10.95 5.99
C LEU A 84 10.07 10.31 6.88
N GLY A 85 11.29 10.88 6.87
CA GLY A 85 12.38 10.46 7.74
C GLY A 85 12.15 10.88 9.19
N ILE A 86 12.89 10.24 10.12
CA ILE A 86 12.76 10.51 11.56
C ILE A 86 13.07 11.98 11.91
N ASP A 87 14.02 12.60 11.21
CA ASP A 87 14.38 14.00 11.43
C ASP A 87 13.28 14.96 10.98
N GLU A 88 12.64 14.69 9.84
CA GLU A 88 11.53 15.51 9.33
C GLU A 88 10.30 15.39 10.24
N LEU A 89 9.97 14.17 10.68
CA LEU A 89 8.91 13.92 11.64
C LEU A 89 9.18 14.61 12.98
N SER A 90 10.43 14.54 13.48
CA SER A 90 10.81 15.15 14.75
C SER A 90 10.73 16.67 14.73
N ARG A 91 11.06 17.29 13.59
CA ARG A 91 10.91 18.75 13.41
C ARG A 91 9.46 19.20 13.40
N THR A 92 8.58 18.39 12.81
CA THR A 92 7.16 18.76 12.62
C THR A 92 6.31 18.45 13.85
N TYR A 93 6.54 17.28 14.48
CA TYR A 93 5.66 16.75 15.54
C TYR A 93 6.35 16.59 16.89
N GLY A 94 7.63 16.90 16.98
CA GLY A 94 8.46 16.62 18.15
C GLY A 94 8.99 15.18 18.16
N LYS A 95 10.17 14.99 18.77
CA LYS A 95 10.87 13.68 18.78
C LYS A 95 10.03 12.54 19.39
N PRO A 96 9.32 12.71 20.53
CA PRO A 96 8.54 11.63 21.12
C PRO A 96 7.44 11.11 20.15
N GLN A 97 6.73 12.02 19.49
CA GLN A 97 5.66 11.68 18.56
C GLN A 97 6.21 11.04 17.28
N ALA A 98 7.33 11.53 16.75
CA ALA A 98 8.01 10.94 15.59
C ALA A 98 8.42 9.48 15.85
N VAL A 99 9.00 9.21 17.02
CA VAL A 99 9.39 7.86 17.43
C VAL A 99 8.16 6.97 17.60
N ALA A 100 7.08 7.47 18.22
CA ALA A 100 5.83 6.73 18.37
C ALA A 100 5.24 6.34 17.00
N MET A 101 5.20 7.27 16.03
CA MET A 101 4.71 7.00 14.68
C MET A 101 5.54 5.92 13.95
N ILE A 102 6.87 5.93 14.08
CA ILE A 102 7.73 4.92 13.44
C ILE A 102 7.55 3.56 14.12
N LYS A 103 7.45 3.53 15.45
CA LYS A 103 7.14 2.29 16.20
C LYS A 103 5.78 1.71 15.80
N GLU A 104 4.79 2.57 15.54
CA GLU A 104 3.47 2.15 15.08
C GLU A 104 3.52 1.44 13.72
N VAL A 105 4.40 1.87 12.82
CA VAL A 105 4.63 1.17 11.54
C VAL A 105 5.26 -0.22 11.76
N THR A 106 6.18 -0.33 12.73
CA THR A 106 6.76 -1.63 13.11
C THR A 106 5.68 -2.52 13.74
N ASN A 107 4.80 -1.98 14.60
CA ASN A 107 3.66 -2.70 15.16
C ASN A 107 2.73 -3.21 14.04
N ALA A 108 2.47 -2.38 13.02
CA ALA A 108 1.67 -2.78 11.87
C ALA A 108 2.29 -3.93 11.08
N ARG A 109 3.62 -3.90 10.87
CA ARG A 109 4.35 -5.02 10.24
C ARG A 109 4.21 -6.30 11.06
N ASN A 110 4.41 -6.22 12.37
CA ASN A 110 4.32 -7.36 13.26
C ASN A 110 2.90 -7.91 13.31
N TYR A 111 1.90 -7.04 13.41
CA TYR A 111 0.49 -7.42 13.35
C TYR A 111 0.16 -8.27 12.10
N VAL A 112 0.66 -7.88 10.93
CA VAL A 112 0.43 -8.68 9.70
C VAL A 112 1.13 -10.03 9.77
N GLY A 113 2.38 -10.09 10.24
CA GLY A 113 3.09 -11.36 10.42
C GLY A 113 2.36 -12.29 11.39
N ASP A 114 1.94 -11.75 12.54
CA ASP A 114 1.17 -12.49 13.57
C ASP A 114 -0.21 -12.93 13.03
N LEU A 115 -0.87 -12.09 12.24
CA LEU A 115 -2.15 -12.43 11.60
C LEU A 115 -1.97 -13.60 10.63
N VAL A 116 -0.97 -13.53 9.76
CA VAL A 116 -0.66 -14.59 8.80
C VAL A 116 -0.38 -15.91 9.51
N ALA A 117 0.44 -15.89 10.55
CA ALA A 117 0.80 -17.08 11.33
C ALA A 117 -0.40 -17.65 12.10
N ARG A 118 -1.11 -16.81 12.87
CA ARG A 118 -2.24 -17.20 13.71
C ARG A 118 -3.40 -17.75 12.88
N GLU A 119 -3.71 -17.09 11.77
CA GLU A 119 -4.81 -17.46 10.88
C GLU A 119 -4.42 -18.53 9.86
N ARG A 120 -3.15 -18.90 9.80
CA ARG A 120 -2.59 -19.86 8.82
C ARG A 120 -2.96 -19.45 7.39
N ILE A 121 -2.74 -18.15 7.05
CA ILE A 121 -3.01 -17.64 5.72
C ILE A 121 -1.85 -18.04 4.79
N ASP A 122 -2.13 -18.90 3.82
CA ASP A 122 -1.17 -19.21 2.75
C ASP A 122 -1.08 -18.05 1.77
N CYS A 123 -0.11 -17.15 1.99
CA CYS A 123 0.09 -15.96 1.17
C CYS A 123 1.56 -15.73 0.78
N ASP A 124 2.35 -16.77 0.71
CA ASP A 124 3.77 -16.69 0.36
C ASP A 124 4.53 -15.66 1.24
N TRP A 125 4.23 -15.65 2.56
CA TRP A 125 4.92 -14.79 3.52
C TRP A 125 6.41 -15.11 3.56
N ASN A 126 7.24 -14.07 3.37
CA ASN A 126 8.69 -14.23 3.34
C ASN A 126 9.39 -13.04 4.03
N GLU A 127 10.14 -13.32 5.08
CA GLU A 127 10.97 -12.35 5.82
C GLU A 127 12.32 -12.12 5.11
N CYS A 128 12.26 -11.75 3.85
CA CYS A 128 13.43 -11.60 2.97
C CYS A 128 14.29 -10.37 3.27
N GLY A 129 13.84 -9.44 4.10
CA GLY A 129 14.45 -8.13 4.27
C GLY A 129 14.29 -7.23 3.04
N ARG A 130 14.78 -5.98 3.16
CA ARG A 130 14.76 -4.99 2.07
C ARG A 130 16.14 -4.42 1.80
N PHE A 131 16.52 -4.32 0.54
CA PHE A 131 17.63 -3.47 0.13
C PHE A 131 17.09 -2.15 -0.43
N VAL A 132 17.51 -1.03 0.15
CA VAL A 132 17.21 0.33 -0.32
C VAL A 132 18.43 0.84 -1.06
N GLY A 133 18.40 0.82 -2.39
CA GLY A 133 19.51 1.24 -3.24
C GLY A 133 19.67 2.76 -3.25
N ALA A 134 20.84 3.26 -2.95
CA ALA A 134 21.17 4.66 -3.05
C ALA A 134 21.34 5.05 -4.52
N HIS A 135 20.44 5.89 -5.04
CA HIS A 135 20.47 6.32 -6.44
C HIS A 135 21.68 7.24 -6.74
N ARG A 136 22.22 7.89 -5.71
CA ARG A 136 23.36 8.80 -5.77
C ARG A 136 24.26 8.65 -4.55
N PRO A 137 25.53 9.11 -4.62
CA PRO A 137 26.42 9.11 -3.45
C PRO A 137 25.81 9.81 -2.23
N GLY A 138 25.28 11.02 -2.39
CA GLY A 138 24.65 11.77 -1.29
C GLY A 138 23.41 11.11 -0.69
N ASP A 139 22.73 10.21 -1.41
CA ASP A 139 21.65 9.44 -0.85
C ASP A 139 22.16 8.35 0.09
N TYR A 140 23.31 7.76 -0.21
CA TYR A 140 23.99 6.81 0.69
C TYR A 140 24.36 7.50 2.01
N GLU A 141 24.96 8.69 1.94
CA GLU A 141 25.31 9.50 3.12
C GLU A 141 24.06 9.84 3.96
N SER A 142 22.95 10.19 3.30
CA SER A 142 21.69 10.48 3.99
C SER A 142 21.13 9.27 4.72
N LEU A 143 21.18 8.07 4.11
CA LEU A 143 20.75 6.83 4.75
C LEU A 143 21.66 6.49 5.96
N ALA A 144 22.96 6.69 5.83
CA ALA A 144 23.93 6.47 6.90
C ALA A 144 23.71 7.44 8.07
N HIS A 145 23.43 8.71 7.79
CA HIS A 145 23.16 9.74 8.81
C HIS A 145 21.91 9.42 9.66
N GLU A 146 20.83 8.98 9.03
CA GLU A 146 19.57 8.66 9.73
C GLU A 146 19.62 7.34 10.53
N LEU A 147 20.49 6.40 10.15
CA LEU A 147 20.50 5.05 10.69
C LEU A 147 20.66 4.96 12.23
N PRO A 148 21.56 5.72 12.89
CA PRO A 148 21.72 5.69 14.34
C PRO A 148 20.42 6.04 15.09
N ALA A 149 19.68 7.05 14.62
CA ALA A 149 18.41 7.45 15.21
C ALA A 149 17.35 6.36 15.03
N TYR A 150 17.24 5.75 13.86
CA TYR A 150 16.34 4.63 13.62
C TYR A 150 16.64 3.41 14.49
N ARG A 151 17.92 3.06 14.66
CA ARG A 151 18.32 1.95 15.53
C ARG A 151 18.00 2.24 17.00
N LYS A 152 18.47 3.41 17.51
CA LYS A 152 18.35 3.78 18.91
C LYS A 152 16.92 4.06 19.34
N ASP A 153 16.20 4.88 18.56
CA ASP A 153 14.93 5.46 19.00
C ASP A 153 13.73 4.62 18.54
N ALA A 154 13.82 3.97 17.38
CA ALA A 154 12.71 3.23 16.78
C ALA A 154 12.93 1.70 16.71
N GLY A 155 14.09 1.19 17.11
CA GLY A 155 14.39 -0.24 17.12
C GLY A 155 14.45 -0.89 15.72
N ILE A 156 14.69 -0.10 14.66
CA ILE A 156 14.82 -0.62 13.31
C ILE A 156 16.18 -1.30 13.15
N ILE A 157 16.18 -2.55 12.73
CA ILE A 157 17.40 -3.33 12.47
C ILE A 157 17.77 -3.15 11.00
N ALA A 158 18.85 -2.41 10.76
CA ALA A 158 19.32 -2.17 9.39
C ALA A 158 20.85 -1.94 9.39
N ASP A 159 21.51 -2.24 8.25
CA ASP A 159 22.93 -2.03 8.04
C ASP A 159 23.18 -1.26 6.75
N MET A 160 24.25 -0.45 6.74
CA MET A 160 24.73 0.15 5.51
C MET A 160 25.50 -0.90 4.69
N VAL A 161 25.27 -0.89 3.39
CA VAL A 161 25.94 -1.78 2.43
C VAL A 161 26.77 -0.89 1.49
N PRO A 162 28.09 -0.92 1.59
CA PRO A 162 28.97 -0.17 0.69
C PRO A 162 28.78 -0.61 -0.77
N ARG A 163 29.11 0.29 -1.71
CA ARG A 163 29.01 -0.01 -3.14
C ARG A 163 29.79 -1.27 -3.54
N ALA A 164 30.97 -1.46 -2.96
CA ALA A 164 31.80 -2.64 -3.22
C ALA A 164 31.15 -3.99 -2.84
N GLU A 165 30.18 -3.95 -1.90
CA GLU A 165 29.51 -5.15 -1.37
C GLU A 165 28.07 -5.30 -1.91
N GLN A 166 27.56 -4.33 -2.70
CA GLN A 166 26.15 -4.33 -3.12
C GLN A 166 25.75 -5.55 -3.93
N HIS A 167 26.68 -6.16 -4.67
CA HIS A 167 26.41 -7.34 -5.49
C HIS A 167 26.00 -8.58 -4.68
N ALA A 168 26.33 -8.64 -3.38
CA ALA A 168 25.79 -9.64 -2.47
C ALA A 168 24.26 -9.49 -2.21
N HIS A 169 23.69 -8.34 -2.53
CA HIS A 169 22.27 -8.01 -2.33
C HIS A 169 21.51 -7.83 -3.63
N ILE A 170 22.15 -7.27 -4.64
CA ILE A 170 21.55 -6.96 -5.94
C ILE A 170 22.61 -6.94 -7.05
N GLY A 171 22.39 -7.65 -8.13
CA GLY A 171 23.34 -7.80 -9.24
C GLY A 171 23.30 -6.65 -10.24
N THR A 172 23.59 -5.43 -9.81
CA THR A 172 23.63 -4.24 -10.67
C THR A 172 24.59 -3.19 -10.14
N ASP A 173 25.16 -2.38 -11.05
CA ASP A 173 25.96 -1.19 -10.74
C ASP A 173 25.16 0.12 -10.72
N ALA A 174 23.85 0.04 -10.88
CA ALA A 174 22.97 1.22 -10.95
C ALA A 174 22.85 2.00 -9.64
N TYR A 175 23.34 1.45 -8.52
CA TYR A 175 23.30 2.08 -7.20
C TYR A 175 24.69 2.38 -6.64
N TYR A 176 24.75 3.29 -5.68
CA TYR A 176 25.95 3.69 -4.96
C TYR A 176 26.00 3.05 -3.56
N GLY A 177 25.80 1.72 -3.49
CA GLY A 177 25.52 1.03 -2.24
C GLY A 177 24.07 1.22 -1.80
N GLY A 178 23.82 1.06 -0.50
CA GLY A 178 22.47 1.20 0.03
C GLY A 178 22.34 0.83 1.49
N GLN A 179 21.12 0.56 1.91
CA GLN A 179 20.80 0.12 3.25
C GLN A 179 20.05 -1.21 3.19
N TYR A 180 20.48 -2.18 3.97
CA TYR A 180 19.75 -3.42 4.20
C TYR A 180 18.92 -3.30 5.48
N VAL A 181 17.59 -3.43 5.36
CA VAL A 181 16.66 -3.44 6.50
C VAL A 181 16.21 -4.87 6.72
N HIS A 182 16.55 -5.45 7.86
CA HIS A 182 16.41 -6.88 8.13
C HIS A 182 14.96 -7.32 8.28
N ASN A 183 14.17 -6.61 9.08
CA ASN A 183 12.82 -7.00 9.48
C ASN A 183 11.73 -6.55 8.49
N ASN A 184 12.07 -6.39 7.23
CA ASN A 184 11.09 -6.20 6.17
C ASN A 184 10.71 -7.54 5.54
N ALA A 185 9.51 -7.60 4.98
CA ALA A 185 8.95 -8.83 4.45
C ALA A 185 8.26 -8.63 3.10
N SER A 186 7.83 -9.72 2.52
CA SER A 186 6.96 -9.74 1.35
C SER A 186 5.86 -10.78 1.49
N LEU A 187 4.80 -10.61 0.72
CA LEU A 187 3.69 -11.56 0.62
C LEU A 187 3.07 -11.52 -0.76
N HIS A 188 2.18 -12.47 -1.07
CA HIS A 188 1.33 -12.45 -2.24
C HIS A 188 0.04 -11.66 -1.93
N PRO A 189 -0.16 -10.46 -2.51
CA PRO A 189 -1.23 -9.55 -2.08
C PRO A 189 -2.64 -10.14 -2.21
N ALA A 190 -2.91 -10.84 -3.32
CA ALA A 190 -4.24 -11.38 -3.58
C ALA A 190 -4.56 -12.58 -2.69
N LYS A 191 -3.60 -13.49 -2.44
CA LYS A 191 -3.77 -14.60 -1.48
C LYS A 191 -3.96 -14.08 -0.05
N PHE A 192 -3.21 -13.05 0.36
CA PHE A 192 -3.38 -12.44 1.68
C PHE A 192 -4.76 -11.81 1.85
N HIS A 193 -5.23 -11.06 0.84
CA HIS A 193 -6.58 -10.51 0.88
C HIS A 193 -7.63 -11.62 0.96
N GLN A 194 -7.51 -12.66 0.12
CA GLN A 194 -8.44 -13.79 0.13
C GLN A 194 -8.47 -14.48 1.48
N GLY A 195 -7.30 -14.74 2.07
CA GLY A 195 -7.23 -15.36 3.40
C GLY A 195 -7.92 -14.54 4.49
N MET A 196 -7.76 -13.21 4.50
CA MET A 196 -8.47 -12.33 5.43
C MET A 196 -9.99 -12.31 5.16
N LEU A 197 -10.38 -12.28 3.87
CA LEU A 197 -11.78 -12.28 3.45
C LEU A 197 -12.50 -13.54 3.93
N ASP A 198 -11.89 -14.71 3.75
CA ASP A 198 -12.43 -16.00 4.19
C ASP A 198 -12.63 -16.03 5.71
N ARG A 199 -11.68 -15.48 6.49
CA ARG A 199 -11.80 -15.37 7.95
C ARG A 199 -12.89 -14.40 8.38
N ALA A 200 -13.06 -13.27 7.66
CA ALA A 200 -14.13 -12.31 7.95
C ALA A 200 -15.51 -12.93 7.70
N ILE A 201 -15.68 -13.63 6.57
CA ILE A 201 -16.92 -14.33 6.24
C ILE A 201 -17.20 -15.45 7.25
N SER A 202 -16.19 -16.27 7.57
CA SER A 202 -16.30 -17.35 8.57
C SER A 202 -16.62 -16.82 9.98
N ALA A 203 -16.24 -15.59 10.31
CA ALA A 203 -16.60 -14.92 11.56
C ALA A 203 -18.02 -14.31 11.54
N GLY A 204 -18.74 -14.39 10.41
CA GLY A 204 -20.11 -13.91 10.29
C GLY A 204 -20.24 -12.53 9.60
N ALA A 205 -19.16 -11.90 9.15
CA ALA A 205 -19.26 -10.66 8.37
C ALA A 205 -19.90 -10.92 7.00
N ARG A 206 -20.85 -10.09 6.60
CA ARG A 206 -21.44 -10.11 5.26
C ARG A 206 -20.65 -9.18 4.34
N ILE A 207 -20.07 -9.72 3.28
CA ILE A 207 -19.30 -8.94 2.28
C ILE A 207 -20.11 -8.92 0.98
N VAL A 208 -20.33 -7.73 0.43
CA VAL A 208 -21.20 -7.53 -0.74
C VAL A 208 -20.40 -6.80 -1.82
N SER A 209 -20.02 -7.52 -2.86
CA SER A 209 -19.39 -6.99 -4.07
C SER A 209 -20.42 -6.37 -5.02
N HIS A 210 -19.94 -5.53 -5.95
CA HIS A 210 -20.73 -4.82 -6.96
C HIS A 210 -21.93 -4.07 -6.36
N CYS A 211 -21.69 -3.47 -5.18
CA CYS A 211 -22.72 -2.74 -4.45
C CYS A 211 -22.17 -1.42 -3.89
N PRO A 212 -21.95 -0.42 -4.76
CA PRO A 212 -21.46 0.87 -4.32
C PRO A 212 -22.40 1.52 -3.31
N VAL A 213 -21.81 2.05 -2.23
CA VAL A 213 -22.51 2.97 -1.31
C VAL A 213 -22.47 4.36 -1.94
N THR A 214 -23.63 4.98 -2.06
CA THR A 214 -23.80 6.27 -2.75
C THR A 214 -24.13 7.42 -1.82
N ASN A 215 -24.64 7.14 -0.61
CA ASN A 215 -24.94 8.17 0.38
C ASN A 215 -24.89 7.63 1.82
N ILE A 216 -24.58 8.50 2.77
CA ILE A 216 -24.59 8.23 4.21
C ILE A 216 -25.18 9.47 4.89
N GLU A 217 -26.33 9.29 5.54
CA GLU A 217 -27.03 10.35 6.26
C GLU A 217 -27.19 9.99 7.73
N LYS A 218 -27.07 10.99 8.62
CA LYS A 218 -27.42 10.78 10.03
C LYS A 218 -28.91 10.49 10.18
N SER A 219 -29.24 9.47 10.95
CA SER A 219 -30.61 9.05 11.21
C SER A 219 -30.77 8.62 12.66
N GLY A 220 -31.38 9.48 13.47
CA GLY A 220 -31.46 9.27 14.92
C GLY A 220 -30.06 9.22 15.56
N THR A 221 -29.77 8.14 16.27
CA THR A 221 -28.45 7.89 16.90
C THR A 221 -27.45 7.18 15.99
N GLY A 222 -27.85 6.82 14.76
CA GLY A 222 -27.03 6.11 13.78
C GLY A 222 -27.06 6.77 12.40
N PHE A 223 -27.06 5.94 11.38
CA PHE A 223 -26.94 6.35 9.97
C PHE A 223 -27.93 5.57 9.10
N LEU A 224 -28.44 6.22 8.06
CA LEU A 224 -29.07 5.58 6.91
C LEU A 224 -28.04 5.53 5.77
N VAL A 225 -27.69 4.34 5.34
CA VAL A 225 -26.71 4.11 4.27
C VAL A 225 -27.44 3.68 3.01
N THR A 226 -27.29 4.46 1.93
CA THR A 226 -27.85 4.13 0.60
C THR A 226 -26.81 3.40 -0.24
N HIS A 227 -27.18 2.29 -0.81
CA HIS A 227 -26.32 1.47 -1.67
C HIS A 227 -27.10 0.98 -2.91
N ALA A 228 -26.41 0.40 -3.89
CA ALA A 228 -27.03 0.03 -5.18
C ALA A 228 -28.24 -0.91 -5.09
N LYS A 229 -28.43 -1.62 -3.97
CA LYS A 229 -29.55 -2.55 -3.76
C LYS A 229 -30.63 -2.02 -2.80
N GLY A 230 -30.57 -0.75 -2.37
CA GLY A 230 -31.53 -0.13 -1.45
C GLY A 230 -30.87 0.65 -0.32
N THR A 231 -31.45 0.57 0.87
CA THR A 231 -30.96 1.27 2.06
C THR A 231 -30.82 0.32 3.24
N ILE A 232 -29.89 0.61 4.14
CA ILE A 232 -29.68 -0.11 5.38
C ILE A 232 -29.42 0.87 6.53
N LYS A 233 -30.00 0.64 7.68
CA LYS A 233 -29.70 1.38 8.90
C LYS A 233 -28.44 0.80 9.55
N ALA A 234 -27.57 1.67 10.09
CA ALA A 234 -26.37 1.26 10.79
C ALA A 234 -26.16 2.12 12.03
N LYS A 235 -25.75 1.51 13.15
CA LYS A 235 -25.35 2.27 14.35
C LYS A 235 -24.03 3.01 14.12
N ASN A 236 -23.11 2.39 13.37
CA ASN A 236 -21.79 2.95 13.05
C ASN A 236 -21.48 2.73 11.56
N VAL A 237 -20.66 3.62 11.00
CA VAL A 237 -20.12 3.51 9.65
C VAL A 237 -18.61 3.64 9.68
N VAL A 238 -17.92 2.82 8.88
CA VAL A 238 -16.47 2.86 8.66
C VAL A 238 -16.17 3.14 7.20
N ILE A 239 -15.50 4.22 6.88
CA ILE A 239 -14.98 4.53 5.54
C ILE A 239 -13.58 3.89 5.37
N ALA A 240 -13.48 2.94 4.43
CA ALA A 240 -12.27 2.20 4.11
C ALA A 240 -11.94 2.20 2.61
N SER A 241 -12.49 3.16 1.84
CA SER A 241 -12.38 3.27 0.38
C SER A 241 -11.03 3.81 -0.11
N ASN A 242 -10.24 4.46 0.76
CA ASN A 242 -8.89 4.95 0.50
C ASN A 242 -8.79 5.71 -0.84
N GLY A 243 -7.86 5.35 -1.73
CA GLY A 243 -7.65 6.00 -3.04
C GLY A 243 -8.79 5.85 -4.04
N TYR A 244 -9.80 5.04 -3.73
CA TYR A 244 -10.98 4.78 -4.55
C TYR A 244 -12.24 5.48 -4.02
N THR A 245 -12.08 6.46 -3.12
CA THR A 245 -13.19 7.23 -2.56
C THR A 245 -13.95 7.96 -3.66
N PRO A 246 -15.26 7.67 -3.86
CA PRO A 246 -16.04 8.21 -4.96
C PRO A 246 -16.42 9.68 -4.74
N PRO A 247 -16.85 10.41 -5.79
CA PRO A 247 -17.32 11.80 -5.69
C PRO A 247 -18.47 12.01 -4.69
N ALA A 248 -19.30 10.98 -4.46
CA ALA A 248 -20.37 11.01 -3.48
C ALA A 248 -19.88 11.31 -2.05
N PHE A 249 -18.63 10.97 -1.74
CA PHE A 249 -17.98 11.24 -0.45
C PHE A 249 -16.99 12.41 -0.57
N ALA A 250 -17.48 13.58 -1.02
CA ALA A 250 -16.67 14.73 -1.37
C ALA A 250 -15.74 15.20 -0.22
N ASP A 251 -16.22 15.19 1.04
CA ASP A 251 -15.41 15.61 2.18
C ASP A 251 -14.23 14.66 2.45
N TRP A 252 -14.40 13.36 2.25
CA TRP A 252 -13.33 12.38 2.34
C TRP A 252 -12.40 12.44 1.13
N ARG A 253 -12.96 12.55 -0.09
CA ARG A 253 -12.21 12.59 -1.33
C ARG A 253 -11.24 13.76 -1.41
N ARG A 254 -11.62 14.94 -0.94
CA ARG A 254 -10.75 16.14 -0.92
C ARG A 254 -9.59 16.07 0.07
N ARG A 255 -9.46 15.00 0.85
CA ARG A 255 -8.36 14.75 1.80
C ARG A 255 -7.35 13.75 1.26
N ILE A 256 -7.70 13.05 0.19
CA ILE A 256 -6.90 12.00 -0.43
C ILE A 256 -6.42 12.46 -1.80
N ILE A 257 -5.14 12.25 -2.07
CA ILE A 257 -4.52 12.48 -3.37
C ILE A 257 -4.28 11.10 -4.01
N PRO A 258 -5.21 10.62 -4.87
CA PRO A 258 -5.03 9.35 -5.56
C PRO A 258 -3.95 9.48 -6.63
N ILE A 259 -2.93 8.65 -6.56
CA ILE A 259 -1.80 8.62 -7.50
C ILE A 259 -1.68 7.22 -8.07
N GLY A 260 -1.80 7.08 -9.40
CA GLY A 260 -1.60 5.81 -10.08
C GLY A 260 -0.15 5.34 -9.96
N SER A 261 0.02 4.13 -9.44
CA SER A 261 1.27 3.38 -9.45
C SER A 261 1.13 2.21 -10.41
N TYR A 262 2.07 2.09 -11.34
CA TYR A 262 2.06 1.09 -12.39
C TYR A 262 3.01 -0.04 -12.03
N VAL A 263 2.64 -1.25 -12.39
CA VAL A 263 3.45 -2.45 -12.12
C VAL A 263 3.47 -3.32 -13.36
N ILE A 264 4.62 -3.90 -13.65
CA ILE A 264 4.81 -4.93 -14.67
C ILE A 264 5.33 -6.22 -14.03
N ALA A 265 5.00 -7.35 -14.64
CA ALA A 265 5.69 -8.62 -14.39
C ALA A 265 6.33 -9.11 -15.69
N THR A 266 7.56 -9.58 -15.62
CA THR A 266 8.24 -10.18 -16.77
C THR A 266 7.63 -11.53 -17.15
N GLU A 267 7.95 -12.07 -18.30
CA GLU A 267 7.92 -13.52 -18.54
C GLU A 267 8.89 -14.23 -17.57
N PRO A 268 8.79 -15.55 -17.40
CA PRO A 268 9.79 -16.30 -16.63
C PRO A 268 11.19 -16.02 -17.18
N LEU A 269 12.12 -15.74 -16.28
CA LEU A 269 13.50 -15.45 -16.64
C LEU A 269 14.24 -16.73 -17.07
N PRO A 270 15.25 -16.61 -17.93
CA PRO A 270 16.18 -17.71 -18.20
C PRO A 270 16.80 -18.27 -16.91
N ALA A 271 17.08 -19.57 -16.92
CA ALA A 271 17.67 -20.26 -15.76
C ALA A 271 18.94 -19.54 -15.25
N GLY A 272 19.07 -19.40 -13.93
CA GLY A 272 20.20 -18.75 -13.27
C GLY A 272 20.24 -17.21 -13.37
N LEU A 273 19.41 -16.59 -14.21
CA LEU A 273 19.39 -15.13 -14.33
C LEU A 273 18.87 -14.45 -13.06
N MET A 274 17.79 -14.99 -12.47
CA MET A 274 17.25 -14.47 -11.22
C MET A 274 18.30 -14.49 -10.09
N ASP A 275 19.09 -15.55 -9.98
CA ASP A 275 20.10 -15.69 -8.92
C ASP A 275 21.25 -14.68 -9.08
N ARG A 276 21.58 -14.29 -10.32
CA ARG A 276 22.54 -13.22 -10.59
C ARG A 276 21.97 -11.83 -10.28
N LEU A 277 20.72 -11.56 -10.70
CA LEU A 277 20.12 -10.21 -10.54
C LEU A 277 19.67 -9.98 -9.10
N MET A 278 19.12 -10.99 -8.44
CA MET A 278 18.55 -10.89 -7.09
C MET A 278 19.00 -12.06 -6.19
N PRO A 279 20.29 -12.13 -5.83
CA PRO A 279 20.90 -13.31 -5.17
C PRO A 279 20.26 -13.66 -3.82
N LYS A 280 19.69 -12.69 -3.14
CA LYS A 280 18.97 -12.87 -1.86
C LYS A 280 17.44 -12.76 -1.99
N ARG A 281 16.91 -12.55 -3.19
CA ARG A 281 15.47 -12.38 -3.48
C ARG A 281 14.75 -11.41 -2.53
N ARG A 282 15.47 -10.39 -2.07
CA ARG A 282 14.95 -9.34 -1.21
C ARG A 282 13.97 -8.45 -1.94
N VAL A 283 13.09 -7.79 -1.19
CA VAL A 283 12.37 -6.66 -1.76
C VAL A 283 13.32 -5.48 -1.91
N ILE A 284 13.21 -4.80 -3.05
CA ILE A 284 14.09 -3.69 -3.40
C ILE A 284 13.24 -2.43 -3.54
N SER A 285 13.80 -1.32 -3.11
CA SER A 285 13.34 0.03 -3.46
C SER A 285 14.56 0.94 -3.61
N ASP A 286 14.38 2.11 -4.22
CA ASP A 286 15.46 3.08 -4.31
C ASP A 286 15.15 4.39 -3.58
N THR A 287 16.13 5.29 -3.53
CA THR A 287 16.02 6.58 -2.85
C THR A 287 15.46 7.70 -3.72
N ARG A 288 15.05 7.44 -4.98
CA ARG A 288 14.42 8.45 -5.83
C ARG A 288 13.14 8.99 -5.18
N ARG A 289 12.81 10.25 -5.44
CA ARG A 289 11.53 10.84 -5.02
C ARG A 289 10.34 10.17 -5.73
N VAL A 290 10.53 9.86 -7.02
CA VAL A 290 9.64 8.98 -7.79
C VAL A 290 10.19 7.56 -7.69
N VAL A 291 9.91 6.90 -6.57
CA VAL A 291 10.46 5.60 -6.17
C VAL A 291 10.13 4.51 -7.18
N PHE A 292 11.13 3.72 -7.54
CA PHE A 292 10.94 2.40 -8.14
C PHE A 292 11.10 1.31 -7.07
N TYR A 293 10.25 0.29 -7.18
CA TYR A 293 10.25 -0.83 -6.25
C TYR A 293 10.05 -2.13 -7.02
N TYR A 294 10.75 -3.18 -6.62
CA TYR A 294 10.66 -4.46 -7.31
C TYR A 294 11.06 -5.62 -6.43
N ARG A 295 10.71 -6.81 -6.86
CA ARG A 295 11.02 -8.07 -6.20
C ARG A 295 10.93 -9.24 -7.18
N ALA A 296 11.47 -10.39 -6.80
CA ALA A 296 11.12 -11.64 -7.43
C ALA A 296 9.64 -12.01 -7.14
N SER A 297 8.96 -12.64 -8.09
CA SER A 297 7.69 -13.32 -7.84
C SER A 297 7.86 -14.39 -6.75
N PRO A 298 6.79 -14.85 -6.08
CA PRO A 298 6.89 -15.86 -5.02
C PRO A 298 7.57 -17.17 -5.49
N ASP A 299 7.30 -17.60 -6.71
CA ASP A 299 7.96 -18.76 -7.34
C ASP A 299 9.41 -18.50 -7.77
N GLY A 300 9.89 -17.25 -7.67
CA GLY A 300 11.25 -16.86 -8.02
C GLY A 300 11.55 -16.83 -9.50
N THR A 301 10.56 -16.92 -10.39
CA THR A 301 10.78 -17.01 -11.84
C THR A 301 10.72 -15.68 -12.57
N ARG A 302 10.03 -14.66 -12.03
CA ARG A 302 9.76 -13.38 -12.68
C ARG A 302 10.23 -12.21 -11.82
N ILE A 303 10.47 -11.06 -12.44
CA ILE A 303 10.60 -9.78 -11.72
C ILE A 303 9.27 -9.04 -11.80
N VAL A 304 8.76 -8.66 -10.63
CA VAL A 304 7.63 -7.75 -10.49
C VAL A 304 8.20 -6.37 -10.19
N PHE A 305 8.02 -5.42 -11.11
CA PHE A 305 8.63 -4.09 -11.09
C PHE A 305 7.58 -3.00 -11.11
N GLY A 306 7.63 -2.09 -10.16
CA GLY A 306 6.64 -1.03 -10.00
C GLY A 306 7.24 0.36 -9.86
N GLY A 307 6.43 1.36 -10.23
CA GLY A 307 6.78 2.77 -10.11
C GLY A 307 5.82 3.67 -10.87
N ARG A 308 6.11 4.97 -10.89
CA ARG A 308 5.37 5.94 -11.69
C ARG A 308 6.22 6.45 -12.84
N VAL A 309 5.81 6.15 -14.07
CA VAL A 309 6.53 6.54 -15.30
C VAL A 309 5.80 7.58 -16.14
N ALA A 310 4.57 7.92 -15.82
CA ALA A 310 3.78 8.94 -16.50
C ALA A 310 3.47 10.13 -15.57
N SER A 311 3.35 11.32 -16.13
CA SER A 311 2.96 12.53 -15.38
C SER A 311 1.46 12.56 -15.08
N THR A 312 0.65 12.03 -16.00
CA THR A 312 -0.80 11.84 -15.85
C THR A 312 -1.13 10.35 -15.74
N GLU A 313 -2.36 10.01 -15.38
CA GLU A 313 -2.81 8.63 -15.44
C GLU A 313 -2.88 8.16 -16.91
N SER A 314 -2.45 6.93 -17.16
CA SER A 314 -2.35 6.35 -18.50
C SER A 314 -2.74 4.87 -18.49
N ASP A 315 -3.06 4.34 -19.66
CA ASP A 315 -3.29 2.90 -19.83
C ASP A 315 -2.03 2.10 -19.43
N PRO A 316 -2.16 0.97 -18.72
CA PRO A 316 -1.05 0.07 -18.41
C PRO A 316 -0.24 -0.38 -19.65
N ARG A 317 -0.87 -0.51 -20.83
CA ARG A 317 -0.16 -0.79 -22.09
C ARG A 317 0.83 0.31 -22.48
N VAL A 318 0.48 1.57 -22.20
CA VAL A 318 1.35 2.74 -22.47
C VAL A 318 2.47 2.85 -21.44
N SER A 319 2.20 2.43 -20.21
CA SER A 319 3.18 2.51 -19.12
C SER A 319 4.18 1.35 -19.13
N ALA A 320 3.80 0.18 -19.66
CA ALA A 320 4.65 -1.02 -19.67
C ALA A 320 6.01 -0.81 -20.36
N PRO A 321 6.11 -0.28 -21.59
CA PRO A 321 7.40 -0.01 -22.22
C PRO A 321 8.28 0.93 -21.40
N ARG A 322 7.71 1.95 -20.80
CA ARG A 322 8.45 2.93 -19.99
C ARG A 322 8.99 2.32 -18.69
N LEU A 323 8.21 1.45 -18.03
CA LEU A 323 8.68 0.71 -16.86
C LEU A 323 9.75 -0.29 -17.24
N HIS A 324 9.59 -0.98 -18.36
CA HIS A 324 10.57 -1.90 -18.90
C HIS A 324 11.91 -1.19 -19.19
N ASP A 325 11.89 -0.02 -19.82
CA ASP A 325 13.09 0.78 -20.07
C ASP A 325 13.82 1.15 -18.76
N VAL A 326 13.08 1.55 -17.72
CA VAL A 326 13.68 1.83 -16.40
C VAL A 326 14.26 0.55 -15.78
N MET A 327 13.55 -0.56 -15.86
CA MET A 327 14.02 -1.86 -15.37
C MET A 327 15.30 -2.30 -16.10
N CYS A 328 15.37 -2.14 -17.43
CA CYS A 328 16.56 -2.42 -18.22
C CYS A 328 17.72 -1.45 -17.96
N GLY A 329 17.42 -0.23 -17.49
CA GLY A 329 18.44 0.69 -17.00
C GLY A 329 19.08 0.25 -15.68
N ILE A 330 18.38 -0.56 -14.90
CA ILE A 330 18.89 -1.19 -13.66
C ILE A 330 19.54 -2.54 -14.01
N PHE A 331 18.89 -3.35 -14.82
CA PHE A 331 19.33 -4.69 -15.24
C PHE A 331 19.38 -4.79 -16.76
N PRO A 332 20.50 -4.46 -17.40
CA PRO A 332 20.63 -4.49 -18.87
C PRO A 332 20.32 -5.85 -19.50
N GLU A 333 20.53 -6.93 -18.75
CA GLU A 333 20.28 -8.31 -19.19
C GLU A 333 18.78 -8.59 -19.43
N LEU A 334 17.88 -7.74 -18.92
CA LEU A 334 16.43 -7.86 -19.11
C LEU A 334 15.92 -7.27 -20.41
N LYS A 335 16.77 -6.65 -21.25
CA LYS A 335 16.36 -6.08 -22.54
C LYS A 335 15.61 -7.06 -23.45
N PRO A 336 16.03 -8.34 -23.58
CA PRO A 336 15.30 -9.31 -24.40
C PRO A 336 14.07 -9.93 -23.72
N VAL A 337 13.90 -9.72 -22.42
CA VAL A 337 12.79 -10.32 -21.63
C VAL A 337 11.53 -9.49 -21.80
N LYS A 338 10.44 -10.14 -22.22
CA LYS A 338 9.15 -9.47 -22.43
C LYS A 338 8.36 -9.33 -21.13
N VAL A 339 7.36 -8.43 -21.18
CA VAL A 339 6.42 -8.16 -20.11
C VAL A 339 5.18 -9.02 -20.33
N SER A 340 4.84 -9.87 -19.37
CA SER A 340 3.67 -10.75 -19.40
C SER A 340 2.42 -10.11 -18.80
N HIS A 341 2.59 -9.21 -17.81
CA HIS A 341 1.50 -8.51 -17.16
C HIS A 341 1.84 -7.03 -16.96
N SER A 342 0.83 -6.19 -17.12
CA SER A 342 0.92 -4.77 -16.77
C SER A 342 -0.39 -4.30 -16.17
N TRP A 343 -0.32 -3.58 -15.03
CA TRP A 343 -1.50 -3.07 -14.34
C TRP A 343 -1.21 -1.79 -13.56
N MET A 344 -2.26 -1.21 -13.03
CA MET A 344 -2.20 0.01 -12.23
C MET A 344 -3.10 -0.14 -10.98
N GLY A 345 -2.72 0.51 -9.90
CA GLY A 345 -3.55 0.73 -8.73
C GLY A 345 -3.31 2.12 -8.13
N PHE A 346 -4.34 2.71 -7.51
CA PHE A 346 -4.19 4.00 -6.85
C PHE A 346 -3.55 3.88 -5.48
N VAL A 347 -2.44 4.57 -5.29
CA VAL A 347 -1.86 4.85 -3.98
C VAL A 347 -2.48 6.14 -3.45
N ALA A 348 -3.05 6.10 -2.26
CA ALA A 348 -3.61 7.28 -1.62
C ALA A 348 -2.53 8.01 -0.81
N TYR A 349 -2.23 9.23 -1.21
CA TYR A 349 -1.42 10.15 -0.44
C TYR A 349 -2.31 11.13 0.33
N THR A 350 -1.75 11.71 1.38
CA THR A 350 -2.30 12.81 2.17
C THR A 350 -1.39 14.03 2.03
N PHE A 351 -1.82 15.19 2.47
CA PHE A 351 -1.03 16.41 2.34
C PHE A 351 0.17 16.47 3.27
N ASP A 352 0.15 15.70 4.35
CA ASP A 352 1.24 15.55 5.31
C ASP A 352 2.04 14.24 5.13
N HIS A 353 1.69 13.44 4.13
CA HIS A 353 2.32 12.14 3.83
C HIS A 353 2.24 11.11 4.96
N LEU A 354 1.23 11.20 5.83
CA LEU A 354 0.98 10.29 6.95
C LEU A 354 -0.37 9.57 6.80
N PRO A 355 -0.54 8.37 7.37
CA PRO A 355 -1.85 7.72 7.44
C PRO A 355 -2.75 8.45 8.44
N HIS A 356 -4.05 8.43 8.18
CA HIS A 356 -5.06 9.02 9.05
C HIS A 356 -6.09 7.99 9.48
N ILE A 357 -6.42 8.01 10.76
CA ILE A 357 -7.43 7.18 11.40
C ILE A 357 -8.18 8.01 12.44
N GLY A 358 -9.49 7.81 12.57
CA GLY A 358 -10.26 8.57 13.55
C GLY A 358 -11.75 8.54 13.31
N VAL A 359 -12.43 9.54 13.85
CA VAL A 359 -13.88 9.77 13.71
C VAL A 359 -14.10 11.18 13.20
N ARG A 360 -14.94 11.33 12.20
CA ARG A 360 -15.36 12.61 11.66
C ARG A 360 -16.87 12.61 11.42
N ASP A 361 -17.56 13.57 11.99
CA ASP A 361 -19.03 13.67 11.94
C ASP A 361 -19.77 12.39 12.40
N GLY A 362 -19.14 11.63 13.31
CA GLY A 362 -19.61 10.34 13.81
C GLY A 362 -19.25 9.13 12.93
N ILE A 363 -18.66 9.37 11.76
CA ILE A 363 -18.21 8.31 10.84
C ILE A 363 -16.75 7.97 11.14
N HIS A 364 -16.47 6.70 11.34
CA HIS A 364 -15.12 6.16 11.54
C HIS A 364 -14.38 6.04 10.20
N PHE A 365 -13.05 6.17 10.21
CA PHE A 365 -12.26 6.05 8.98
C PHE A 365 -10.82 5.63 9.26
N ALA A 366 -10.19 4.98 8.26
CA ALA A 366 -8.75 4.77 8.19
C ALA A 366 -8.31 4.80 6.72
N MET A 367 -7.47 5.77 6.36
CA MET A 367 -7.14 6.11 4.96
C MET A 367 -5.75 6.75 4.83
N GLY A 368 -5.24 6.87 3.60
CA GLY A 368 -4.07 7.70 3.29
C GLY A 368 -2.72 7.06 3.64
N TYR A 369 -2.50 5.81 3.32
CA TYR A 369 -1.30 5.06 3.73
C TYR A 369 0.00 5.43 3.01
N CYS A 370 -0.01 6.34 2.04
CA CYS A 370 1.16 6.94 1.38
C CYS A 370 2.21 5.94 0.86
N GLY A 371 1.78 4.78 0.35
CA GLY A 371 2.64 3.71 -0.17
C GLY A 371 2.95 2.59 0.82
N SER A 372 2.62 2.74 2.10
CA SER A 372 2.85 1.72 3.15
C SER A 372 1.59 0.88 3.47
N GLY A 373 0.65 0.75 2.52
CA GLY A 373 -0.67 0.18 2.74
C GLY A 373 -0.70 -1.32 3.01
N VAL A 374 0.30 -2.10 2.61
CA VAL A 374 0.26 -3.57 2.75
C VAL A 374 0.16 -3.98 4.23
N HIS A 375 0.84 -3.28 5.13
CA HIS A 375 0.80 -3.53 6.57
C HIS A 375 -0.05 -2.53 7.34
N LEU A 376 -0.04 -1.25 6.96
CA LEU A 376 -0.84 -0.24 7.66
C LEU A 376 -2.35 -0.41 7.46
N ALA A 377 -2.80 -0.83 6.28
CA ALA A 377 -4.23 -0.93 6.01
C ALA A 377 -4.92 -2.04 6.83
N PRO A 378 -4.41 -3.29 6.91
CA PRO A 378 -5.00 -4.28 7.81
C PRO A 378 -4.88 -3.88 9.28
N TYR A 379 -3.74 -3.34 9.70
CA TYR A 379 -3.52 -2.91 11.07
C TYR A 379 -4.46 -1.79 11.51
N LEU A 380 -4.55 -0.71 10.73
CA LEU A 380 -5.45 0.40 11.03
C LEU A 380 -6.92 0.03 10.81
N GLY A 381 -7.22 -0.98 9.97
CA GLY A 381 -8.53 -1.62 9.90
C GLY A 381 -8.92 -2.31 11.21
N HIS A 382 -8.00 -3.04 11.83
CA HIS A 382 -8.17 -3.60 13.16
C HIS A 382 -8.34 -2.49 14.23
N LYS A 383 -7.46 -1.49 14.22
CA LYS A 383 -7.51 -0.38 15.18
C LYS A 383 -8.82 0.43 15.10
N ILE A 384 -9.33 0.70 13.90
CA ILE A 384 -10.60 1.43 13.76
C ILE A 384 -11.79 0.59 14.24
N ALA A 385 -11.76 -0.71 14.06
CA ALA A 385 -12.77 -1.61 14.63
C ALA A 385 -12.76 -1.56 16.17
N LEU A 386 -11.58 -1.56 16.79
CA LEU A 386 -11.45 -1.40 18.25
C LEU A 386 -12.00 -0.04 18.72
N LYS A 387 -11.82 1.03 17.93
CA LYS A 387 -12.43 2.35 18.23
C LYS A 387 -13.96 2.31 18.14
N VAL A 388 -14.53 1.65 17.14
CA VAL A 388 -15.98 1.42 17.04
C VAL A 388 -16.51 0.68 18.27
N LEU A 389 -15.74 -0.25 18.83
CA LEU A 389 -16.07 -1.01 20.03
C LEU A 389 -15.83 -0.23 21.34
N GLY A 390 -15.25 0.96 21.30
CA GLY A 390 -14.88 1.74 22.49
C GLY A 390 -13.71 1.15 23.28
N LYS A 391 -12.88 0.29 22.66
CA LYS A 391 -11.73 -0.33 23.29
C LYS A 391 -10.50 0.58 23.27
N SER A 392 -9.79 0.70 24.39
CA SER A 392 -8.59 1.54 24.53
C SER A 392 -7.44 1.12 23.60
N GLU A 393 -7.36 -0.16 23.26
CA GLU A 393 -6.39 -0.74 22.35
C GLU A 393 -6.53 -0.22 20.91
N GLY A 394 -7.65 0.44 20.61
CA GLY A 394 -7.83 1.19 19.36
C GLY A 394 -6.93 2.42 19.25
N ALA A 395 -6.40 2.95 20.35
CA ALA A 395 -5.48 4.08 20.34
C ALA A 395 -4.19 3.79 19.55
N ASN A 396 -3.67 4.81 18.85
CA ASN A 396 -2.44 4.70 18.07
C ASN A 396 -1.78 6.07 17.87
N ALA A 397 -0.55 6.06 17.35
CA ALA A 397 0.26 7.28 17.20
C ALA A 397 -0.26 8.28 16.16
N PHE A 398 -1.24 7.92 15.34
CA PHE A 398 -1.81 8.80 14.30
C PHE A 398 -3.13 9.47 14.71
N ASP A 399 -3.65 9.19 15.91
CA ASP A 399 -4.96 9.67 16.36
C ASP A 399 -5.10 11.19 16.45
N ALA A 400 -4.00 11.88 16.80
CA ALA A 400 -3.99 13.33 16.96
C ALA A 400 -3.75 14.10 15.64
N LEU A 401 -3.59 13.40 14.52
CA LEU A 401 -3.32 14.05 13.24
C LEU A 401 -4.57 14.68 12.64
N GLU A 402 -4.46 15.96 12.26
CA GLU A 402 -5.50 16.61 11.49
C GLU A 402 -5.53 16.07 10.06
N PHE A 403 -6.66 15.52 9.63
CA PHE A 403 -6.84 15.05 8.26
C PHE A 403 -7.11 16.25 7.33
N GLN A 404 -6.04 16.81 6.81
CA GLN A 404 -5.99 18.11 6.12
C GLN A 404 -6.69 18.11 4.76
N THR A 405 -7.14 19.30 4.38
CA THR A 405 -7.54 19.64 3.00
C THR A 405 -6.72 20.81 2.50
N ARG A 406 -6.87 21.15 1.20
CA ARG A 406 -6.31 22.39 0.63
C ARG A 406 -7.38 23.13 -0.13
N PRO A 407 -7.34 24.48 -0.18
CA PRO A 407 -8.23 25.28 -1.00
C PRO A 407 -8.20 24.80 -2.46
N PHE A 408 -9.35 24.82 -3.13
CA PHE A 408 -9.53 24.43 -4.54
C PHE A 408 -9.21 22.98 -4.89
N TYR A 409 -8.90 22.13 -3.90
CA TYR A 409 -8.70 20.70 -4.12
C TYR A 409 -9.99 19.92 -3.81
N THR A 410 -10.52 19.23 -4.83
CA THR A 410 -11.78 18.48 -4.77
C THR A 410 -11.61 16.96 -4.86
N GLY A 411 -10.34 16.47 -4.78
CA GLY A 411 -10.01 15.05 -4.90
C GLY A 411 -9.50 14.63 -6.28
N THR A 412 -9.39 15.58 -7.22
CA THR A 412 -8.72 15.35 -8.51
C THR A 412 -7.39 16.12 -8.50
N PRO A 413 -6.24 15.41 -8.53
CA PRO A 413 -4.93 16.04 -8.33
C PRO A 413 -4.42 16.74 -9.60
N TRP A 414 -5.03 17.90 -9.93
CA TRP A 414 -4.69 18.72 -11.10
C TRP A 414 -3.22 19.18 -11.13
N PHE A 415 -2.58 19.30 -9.97
CA PHE A 415 -1.17 19.69 -9.81
C PHE A 415 -0.20 18.51 -10.00
N LEU A 416 -0.69 17.29 -10.16
CA LEU A 416 0.14 16.07 -10.10
C LEU A 416 1.19 16.03 -11.23
N ALA A 417 0.82 16.43 -12.44
CA ALA A 417 1.73 16.44 -13.58
C ALA A 417 2.95 17.33 -13.31
N SER A 418 2.73 18.56 -12.79
CA SER A 418 3.77 19.51 -12.44
C SER A 418 4.63 19.00 -11.28
N ALA A 419 4.01 18.42 -10.23
CA ALA A 419 4.72 17.87 -9.09
C ALA A 419 5.63 16.69 -9.51
N VAL A 420 5.13 15.77 -10.33
CA VAL A 420 5.93 14.64 -10.85
C VAL A 420 7.08 15.13 -11.71
N PHE A 421 6.85 16.15 -12.56
CA PHE A 421 7.92 16.76 -13.36
C PHE A 421 9.02 17.34 -12.44
N CYS A 422 8.64 18.15 -11.44
CA CYS A 422 9.59 18.72 -10.48
C CYS A 422 10.39 17.63 -9.73
N TYR A 423 9.72 16.58 -9.26
CA TYR A 423 10.41 15.47 -8.57
C TYR A 423 11.39 14.74 -9.48
N ARG A 424 11.05 14.51 -10.76
CA ARG A 424 11.97 13.92 -11.74
C ARG A 424 13.18 14.81 -12.01
N MET A 425 12.97 16.12 -12.11
CA MET A 425 14.06 17.09 -12.25
C MET A 425 14.98 17.07 -11.01
N MET A 426 14.39 17.02 -9.81
CA MET A 426 15.17 16.86 -8.57
C MET A 426 15.89 15.52 -8.53
N ASP A 427 15.29 14.43 -9.01
CA ASP A 427 15.96 13.13 -9.13
C ASP A 427 17.06 13.14 -10.18
N LYS A 428 16.99 13.97 -11.21
CA LYS A 428 18.01 14.08 -12.26
C LYS A 428 19.17 15.02 -11.89
N PHE A 429 18.88 16.16 -11.24
CA PHE A 429 19.86 17.24 -11.03
C PHE A 429 20.10 17.62 -9.56
N GLY A 430 19.16 17.29 -8.66
CA GLY A 430 19.23 17.68 -7.24
C GLY A 430 19.82 16.57 -6.39
N GLY A 431 20.84 16.87 -5.57
CA GLY A 431 21.13 16.06 -4.40
C GLY A 431 19.95 16.14 -3.41
N ARG A 432 19.81 15.19 -2.46
CA ARG A 432 18.97 15.39 -1.24
C ARG A 432 19.61 16.44 -0.32
N GLY A 433 20.08 17.58 -0.88
CA GLY A 433 20.37 18.76 -0.13
C GLY A 433 19.06 19.35 0.35
N ARG A 434 18.94 19.55 1.67
CA ARG A 434 17.88 20.20 2.44
C ARG A 434 16.67 20.65 1.61
N LYS A 435 15.49 20.06 1.87
CA LYS A 435 14.22 20.70 1.47
C LYS A 435 14.23 22.12 2.05
N PRO A 436 13.77 23.14 1.27
CA PRO A 436 13.52 24.46 1.82
C PRO A 436 12.44 24.41 2.89
#